data_85bb0c67e18ec70c3fd884cdcb2404cd
#
_entry.id   85bb0c67e18ec70c3fd884cdcb2404cd
#
_cell.length_a   1.000
_cell.length_b   1.000
_cell.length_c   1.000
_cell.angle_alpha   90.00
_cell.angle_beta   90.00
_cell.angle_gamma   90.00
#
_symmetry.space_group_name_H-M   'P 1'
#
loop_
_entity.id
_entity.type
_entity.pdbx_description
1 polymer ?
#
loop_
_entity_poly.entity_id
_entity_poly.type
_entity_poly.pdbx_seq_one_letter_code
_entity_poly.pdbx_strand_id
1 'polypeptide(L)'
;MPWRSLTRRAVFLLSISCAIFCFWIPGAHLAPNSWDAAAQPLFAATPPMGWNSWDAYGETVSESDIKENAAWMAEHLKAYGWEYVVVDSGWYVTNHSAGTNAAAAEFSLDDYGRYTPAVNTIPSAEKGAGFKPLADYVHLLGLKFGIHILRGIPKEAVRRNLPIAGSLYHAKVAADVTDSCPWNPFNYGLKVDSPAAQAYYDSIAKLYAGWGVDFLKVDCISSHPYKSGEIRLISAALHKVRRPIVLSLSPGPAPLEKANELRRYAQMWRISDDIWDVWHSDKDFPQGVENQFARAAKWAAFSGAGHWPDADMLPIGRLEPAAGWEQPRSTRLTHDEQRTLLTLWSIFRSPLIIGGNLVLCDDWTQSALSNAELIGVDQHSNGSHAVISTDKAAVWLSTPESGDGAFVAVFNLDATPQSFHYSWKDLGLKRANYNLRDLWEHEDLGSKESVEIKLPPHGSAIYWASER
;
A
#
# COMPACT_ATOMS: atom_id res chain seq x y z
N MET A 1 86.09 -22.74 -63.78
CA MET A 1 87.40 -23.09 -63.19
C MET A 1 87.62 -22.26 -61.97
N PRO A 2 88.23 -22.75 -60.93
CA PRO A 2 88.11 -24.05 -60.21
C PRO A 2 87.80 -23.86 -58.70
N TRP A 3 87.23 -24.83 -58.11
CA TRP A 3 87.72 -25.69 -57.01
C TRP A 3 87.86 -25.15 -55.58
N ARG A 4 87.22 -25.85 -54.71
CA ARG A 4 87.53 -26.61 -53.46
C ARG A 4 87.01 -25.86 -52.24
N SER A 5 86.57 -26.46 -51.16
CA SER A 5 86.62 -27.83 -50.63
C SER A 5 85.66 -27.93 -49.42
N LEU A 6 85.22 -29.14 -49.20
CA LEU A 6 84.48 -29.63 -48.01
C LEU A 6 85.07 -29.24 -46.65
N THR A 7 84.23 -28.92 -45.74
CA THR A 7 84.39 -29.41 -44.35
C THR A 7 83.01 -29.62 -43.72
N ARG A 8 82.76 -30.84 -43.33
CA ARG A 8 81.61 -31.25 -42.52
C ARG A 8 81.69 -30.63 -41.11
N ARG A 9 80.65 -29.96 -40.66
CA ARG A 9 80.43 -29.79 -39.24
C ARG A 9 78.95 -30.12 -38.92
N ALA A 10 78.80 -31.05 -37.97
CA ALA A 10 77.57 -31.55 -37.46
C ALA A 10 76.75 -30.37 -36.81
N VAL A 11 75.54 -30.26 -37.25
CA VAL A 11 74.61 -29.34 -36.61
C VAL A 11 73.74 -30.18 -35.68
N PHE A 12 73.91 -29.95 -34.41
CA PHE A 12 73.00 -30.44 -33.38
C PHE A 12 71.67 -29.74 -33.57
N LEU A 13 70.63 -30.48 -33.89
CA LEU A 13 69.21 -30.01 -33.82
C LEU A 13 68.78 -29.96 -32.35
N LEU A 14 68.77 -28.78 -31.77
CA LEU A 14 68.05 -28.54 -30.56
C LEU A 14 66.57 -28.39 -30.94
N SER A 15 65.75 -29.36 -30.61
CA SER A 15 64.33 -29.32 -30.64
C SER A 15 63.85 -28.48 -29.42
N ILE A 16 63.47 -27.20 -29.69
CA ILE A 16 62.77 -26.38 -28.71
C ILE A 16 61.30 -26.81 -28.69
N SER A 17 60.92 -27.61 -27.69
CA SER A 17 59.54 -27.90 -27.40
C SER A 17 58.92 -26.64 -26.77
N CYS A 18 58.13 -25.90 -27.54
CA CYS A 18 57.29 -24.84 -27.03
C CYS A 18 56.15 -25.49 -26.22
N ALA A 19 56.34 -25.62 -24.91
CA ALA A 19 55.24 -25.93 -23.99
C ALA A 19 54.35 -24.72 -23.91
N ILE A 20 53.19 -24.77 -24.58
CA ILE A 20 52.10 -23.80 -24.38
C ILE A 20 51.54 -24.06 -23.00
N PHE A 21 51.96 -23.26 -22.01
CA PHE A 21 51.29 -23.15 -20.72
C PHE A 21 49.96 -22.41 -20.96
N CYS A 22 48.89 -23.16 -21.17
CA CYS A 22 47.55 -22.62 -20.99
C CYS A 22 47.39 -22.23 -19.51
N PHE A 23 47.57 -20.97 -19.20
CA PHE A 23 47.10 -20.42 -17.94
C PHE A 23 45.58 -20.52 -17.95
N TRP A 24 45.05 -21.52 -17.26
CA TRP A 24 43.66 -21.60 -16.86
C TRP A 24 43.44 -20.49 -15.84
N ILE A 25 42.94 -19.35 -16.29
CA ILE A 25 42.36 -18.33 -15.37
C ILE A 25 41.07 -18.95 -14.85
N PRO A 26 40.98 -19.29 -13.55
CA PRO A 26 39.68 -19.69 -13.00
C PRO A 26 38.75 -18.51 -13.28
N GLY A 27 37.72 -18.76 -14.07
CA GLY A 27 36.63 -17.76 -14.21
C GLY A 27 36.18 -17.37 -12.81
N ALA A 28 36.40 -16.12 -12.47
CA ALA A 28 35.75 -15.54 -11.33
C ALA A 28 34.27 -15.66 -11.61
N HIS A 29 33.64 -16.75 -11.13
CA HIS A 29 32.23 -16.75 -10.86
C HIS A 29 32.08 -15.63 -9.87
N LEU A 30 31.61 -14.47 -10.35
CA LEU A 30 30.97 -13.49 -9.50
C LEU A 30 29.85 -14.26 -8.78
N ALA A 31 30.16 -14.71 -7.57
CA ALA A 31 29.13 -15.18 -6.66
C ALA A 31 28.04 -14.10 -6.71
N PRO A 32 26.76 -14.46 -6.85
CA PRO A 32 25.72 -13.48 -6.67
C PRO A 32 26.03 -12.83 -5.32
N ASN A 33 26.15 -11.50 -5.31
CA ASN A 33 26.32 -10.76 -4.07
C ASN A 33 25.29 -11.32 -3.10
N SER A 34 25.74 -12.19 -2.21
CA SER A 34 25.04 -12.51 -1.01
C SER A 34 25.04 -11.21 -0.20
N TRP A 35 24.06 -10.37 -0.47
CA TRP A 35 23.56 -9.55 0.59
C TRP A 35 23.04 -10.55 1.61
N ASP A 36 23.92 -11.01 2.49
CA ASP A 36 23.54 -11.53 3.79
C ASP A 36 22.79 -10.38 4.45
N ALA A 37 21.52 -10.31 4.11
CA ALA A 37 20.53 -9.61 4.87
C ALA A 37 20.55 -10.30 6.24
N ALA A 38 21.29 -9.76 7.18
CA ALA A 38 20.81 -9.79 8.56
C ALA A 38 19.33 -9.42 8.40
N ALA A 39 18.44 -10.34 8.75
CA ALA A 39 17.02 -10.25 8.44
C ALA A 39 16.55 -8.84 8.78
N GLN A 40 16.39 -7.99 7.75
CA GLN A 40 15.87 -6.65 7.97
C GLN A 40 14.47 -6.86 8.54
N PRO A 41 14.07 -6.14 9.57
CA PRO A 41 12.72 -6.28 10.10
C PRO A 41 11.76 -6.16 8.92
N LEU A 42 10.89 -7.15 8.78
CA LEU A 42 9.93 -7.22 7.69
C LEU A 42 9.01 -6.00 7.79
N PHE A 43 9.06 -5.13 6.81
CA PHE A 43 8.18 -3.95 6.78
C PHE A 43 6.75 -4.40 6.56
N ALA A 44 5.80 -3.84 7.31
CA ALA A 44 4.42 -4.27 7.28
C ALA A 44 4.28 -5.80 7.46
N ALA A 45 4.81 -6.35 8.55
CA ALA A 45 4.71 -7.78 8.87
C ALA A 45 3.24 -8.25 8.94
N THR A 46 2.36 -7.38 9.39
CA THR A 46 0.89 -7.49 9.34
C THR A 46 0.31 -6.39 8.44
N PRO A 47 -0.97 -6.51 8.01
CA PRO A 47 -1.62 -5.45 7.23
C PRO A 47 -1.51 -4.10 7.96
N PRO A 48 -1.07 -3.02 7.28
CA PRO A 48 -1.05 -1.69 7.89
C PRO A 48 -2.42 -1.25 8.37
N MET A 49 -2.49 -0.65 9.56
CA MET A 49 -3.69 -0.07 10.13
C MET A 49 -3.46 1.40 10.44
N GLY A 50 -4.39 2.28 10.04
CA GLY A 50 -4.20 3.71 10.25
C GLY A 50 -5.36 4.57 9.77
N TRP A 51 -5.09 5.85 9.66
CA TRP A 51 -6.00 6.87 9.17
C TRP A 51 -5.36 7.62 8.00
N ASN A 52 -6.19 7.99 7.02
CA ASN A 52 -5.80 8.82 5.89
C ASN A 52 -6.77 10.00 5.77
N SER A 53 -6.26 11.18 5.49
CA SER A 53 -7.02 12.42 5.51
C SER A 53 -7.99 12.64 4.34
N TRP A 54 -7.96 11.79 3.30
CA TRP A 54 -8.64 12.09 2.02
C TRP A 54 -10.17 12.17 2.15
N ASP A 55 -10.81 11.14 2.69
CA ASP A 55 -12.27 11.08 2.74
C ASP A 55 -12.86 12.09 3.76
N ALA A 56 -12.04 12.50 4.74
CA ALA A 56 -12.41 13.47 5.76
C ALA A 56 -12.20 14.92 5.32
N TYR A 57 -11.14 15.23 4.52
CA TYR A 57 -10.74 16.61 4.26
C TYR A 57 -10.37 16.89 2.79
N GLY A 58 -10.25 15.88 1.96
CA GLY A 58 -9.74 16.03 0.59
C GLY A 58 -8.36 16.72 0.58
N GLU A 59 -8.20 17.73 -0.29
CA GLU A 59 -6.96 18.51 -0.40
C GLU A 59 -6.84 19.64 0.65
N THR A 60 -7.84 19.82 1.52
CA THR A 60 -7.91 21.00 2.41
C THR A 60 -7.43 20.73 3.83
N VAL A 61 -6.93 19.52 4.12
CA VAL A 61 -6.46 19.14 5.45
C VAL A 61 -5.39 20.11 5.98
N SER A 62 -5.58 20.59 7.21
CA SER A 62 -4.66 21.46 7.91
C SER A 62 -3.81 20.72 8.94
N GLU A 63 -2.74 21.36 9.42
CA GLU A 63 -1.92 20.82 10.52
C GLU A 63 -2.74 20.57 11.79
N SER A 64 -3.74 21.41 12.09
CA SER A 64 -4.65 21.23 13.23
C SER A 64 -5.45 19.95 13.07
N ASP A 65 -6.10 19.76 11.89
CA ASP A 65 -6.91 18.59 11.62
C ASP A 65 -6.08 17.29 11.76
N ILE A 66 -4.84 17.29 11.25
CA ILE A 66 -3.95 16.13 11.35
C ILE A 66 -3.61 15.84 12.81
N LYS A 67 -3.27 16.87 13.58
CA LYS A 67 -2.94 16.73 15.01
C LYS A 67 -4.12 16.23 15.84
N GLU A 68 -5.31 16.74 15.59
CA GLU A 68 -6.54 16.36 16.30
C GLU A 68 -6.92 14.91 16.00
N ASN A 69 -6.90 14.49 14.73
CA ASN A 69 -7.15 13.09 14.36
C ASN A 69 -6.06 12.15 14.90
N ALA A 70 -4.79 12.55 14.86
CA ALA A 70 -3.70 11.77 15.44
C ALA A 70 -3.82 11.60 16.96
N ALA A 71 -4.18 12.67 17.68
CA ALA A 71 -4.39 12.60 19.12
C ALA A 71 -5.57 11.70 19.48
N TRP A 72 -6.69 11.84 18.77
CA TRP A 72 -7.86 10.98 18.94
C TRP A 72 -7.52 9.50 18.69
N MET A 73 -6.83 9.20 17.58
CA MET A 73 -6.39 7.83 17.26
C MET A 73 -5.46 7.26 18.32
N ALA A 74 -4.54 8.07 18.84
CA ALA A 74 -3.62 7.64 19.89
C ALA A 74 -4.35 7.29 21.20
N GLU A 75 -5.39 8.03 21.54
CA GLU A 75 -6.19 7.84 22.76
C GLU A 75 -7.12 6.62 22.65
N HIS A 76 -7.80 6.45 21.50
CA HIS A 76 -8.92 5.51 21.39
C HIS A 76 -8.57 4.23 20.62
N LEU A 77 -7.65 4.26 19.65
CA LEU A 77 -7.44 3.14 18.73
C LEU A 77 -6.03 2.54 18.77
N LYS A 78 -5.03 3.25 19.24
CA LYS A 78 -3.64 2.75 19.27
C LYS A 78 -3.48 1.43 20.01
N ALA A 79 -4.23 1.22 21.10
CA ALA A 79 -4.19 -0.04 21.87
C ALA A 79 -4.62 -1.27 21.05
N TYR A 80 -5.33 -1.04 19.95
CA TYR A 80 -5.83 -2.07 19.02
C TYR A 80 -4.94 -2.24 17.78
N GLY A 81 -3.80 -1.51 17.70
CA GLY A 81 -2.84 -1.66 16.61
C GLY A 81 -2.94 -0.60 15.50
N TRP A 82 -3.82 0.38 15.61
CA TRP A 82 -3.88 1.50 14.68
C TRP A 82 -2.69 2.43 14.89
N GLU A 83 -1.85 2.61 13.85
CA GLU A 83 -0.58 3.27 14.06
C GLU A 83 -0.18 4.29 12.99
N TYR A 84 -0.75 4.25 11.76
CA TYR A 84 -0.35 5.15 10.69
C TYR A 84 -1.27 6.37 10.60
N VAL A 85 -0.69 7.57 10.53
CA VAL A 85 -1.37 8.84 10.24
C VAL A 85 -0.85 9.34 8.90
N VAL A 86 -1.69 9.29 7.86
CA VAL A 86 -1.30 9.59 6.49
C VAL A 86 -1.94 10.88 6.01
N VAL A 87 -1.12 11.86 5.64
CA VAL A 87 -1.56 13.10 4.97
C VAL A 87 -1.68 12.84 3.48
N ASP A 88 -2.89 12.90 2.94
CA ASP A 88 -3.17 12.65 1.52
C ASP A 88 -2.84 13.84 0.62
N SER A 89 -3.28 13.82 -0.63
CA SER A 89 -2.96 14.80 -1.67
C SER A 89 -3.25 16.25 -1.26
N GLY A 90 -2.56 17.20 -1.91
CA GLY A 90 -2.82 18.64 -1.76
C GLY A 90 -1.93 19.36 -0.75
N TRP A 91 -1.20 18.68 0.12
CA TRP A 91 -0.37 19.30 1.16
C TRP A 91 0.70 20.29 0.66
N TYR A 92 0.99 20.25 -0.62
CA TYR A 92 1.96 21.13 -1.32
C TYR A 92 1.29 22.26 -2.11
N VAL A 93 -0.05 22.32 -2.17
CA VAL A 93 -0.81 23.34 -2.91
C VAL A 93 -1.04 24.56 -2.00
N THR A 94 -0.68 25.75 -2.46
CA THR A 94 -0.80 26.98 -1.67
C THR A 94 -2.14 27.69 -1.87
N ASN A 95 -2.87 27.36 -2.96
CA ASN A 95 -4.14 27.98 -3.33
C ASN A 95 -5.22 26.94 -3.64
N HIS A 96 -5.69 26.23 -2.63
CA HIS A 96 -6.67 25.12 -2.75
C HIS A 96 -7.97 25.48 -3.51
N SER A 97 -8.29 26.75 -3.70
CA SER A 97 -9.43 27.19 -4.51
C SER A 97 -9.26 26.91 -6.02
N ALA A 98 -8.06 26.61 -6.46
CA ALA A 98 -7.77 26.31 -7.88
C ALA A 98 -8.26 24.90 -8.30
N GLY A 99 -8.57 24.02 -7.36
CA GLY A 99 -8.92 22.63 -7.64
C GLY A 99 -7.84 21.91 -8.47
N THR A 100 -8.24 20.96 -9.29
CA THR A 100 -7.34 20.24 -10.22
C THR A 100 -6.94 21.05 -11.46
N ASN A 101 -7.27 22.35 -11.52
CA ASN A 101 -6.83 23.22 -12.62
C ASN A 101 -5.33 23.47 -12.51
N ALA A 102 -4.54 22.64 -13.17
CA ALA A 102 -3.07 22.73 -13.18
C ALA A 102 -2.55 24.08 -13.63
N ALA A 103 -3.30 24.84 -14.43
CA ALA A 103 -2.89 26.15 -14.93
C ALA A 103 -2.98 27.25 -13.86
N ALA A 104 -3.81 27.05 -12.83
CA ALA A 104 -4.05 28.00 -11.74
C ALA A 104 -3.45 27.53 -10.40
N ALA A 105 -2.99 26.28 -10.31
CA ALA A 105 -2.42 25.75 -9.08
C ALA A 105 -1.05 26.35 -8.78
N GLU A 106 -0.84 26.79 -7.55
CA GLU A 106 0.43 27.28 -7.03
C GLU A 106 0.99 26.26 -6.05
N PHE A 107 2.30 26.02 -6.13
CA PHE A 107 2.96 24.95 -5.41
C PHE A 107 4.08 25.44 -4.51
N SER A 108 4.18 24.87 -3.33
CA SER A 108 5.35 24.99 -2.47
C SER A 108 6.43 24.03 -2.94
N LEU A 109 7.57 24.56 -3.39
CA LEU A 109 8.72 23.81 -3.89
C LEU A 109 10.01 24.29 -3.25
N ASP A 110 10.94 23.37 -3.02
CA ASP A 110 12.31 23.74 -2.66
C ASP A 110 13.16 24.13 -3.88
N ASP A 111 14.42 24.51 -3.66
CA ASP A 111 15.36 24.91 -4.71
C ASP A 111 15.71 23.78 -5.70
N TYR A 112 15.35 22.56 -5.38
CA TYR A 112 15.54 21.36 -6.20
C TYR A 112 14.26 20.91 -6.91
N GLY A 113 13.17 21.68 -6.79
CA GLY A 113 11.90 21.39 -7.42
C GLY A 113 11.14 20.20 -6.81
N ARG A 114 11.42 19.84 -5.54
CA ARG A 114 10.67 18.87 -4.79
C ARG A 114 9.54 19.56 -4.03
N TYR A 115 8.39 18.93 -3.96
CA TYR A 115 7.29 19.46 -3.15
C TYR A 115 7.69 19.59 -1.67
N THR A 116 7.28 20.70 -1.07
CA THR A 116 7.36 20.96 0.37
C THR A 116 5.98 21.31 0.91
N PRO A 117 5.69 21.06 2.19
CA PRO A 117 4.39 21.40 2.75
C PRO A 117 4.11 22.91 2.63
N ALA A 118 2.88 23.24 2.22
CA ALA A 118 2.45 24.63 2.09
C ALA A 118 2.27 25.24 3.49
N VAL A 119 2.97 26.33 3.80
CA VAL A 119 3.02 26.92 5.14
C VAL A 119 1.66 27.48 5.58
N ASN A 120 0.81 27.84 4.65
CA ASN A 120 -0.55 28.29 4.96
C ASN A 120 -1.48 27.20 5.52
N THR A 121 -1.23 25.94 5.21
CA THR A 121 -1.96 24.78 5.74
C THR A 121 -1.17 23.99 6.79
N ILE A 122 0.17 23.97 6.64
CA ILE A 122 1.10 23.29 7.57
C ILE A 122 2.10 24.34 8.12
N PRO A 123 1.71 25.19 9.06
CA PRO A 123 2.54 26.29 9.56
C PRO A 123 3.88 25.84 10.14
N SER A 124 3.96 24.67 10.74
CA SER A 124 5.22 24.15 11.29
C SER A 124 6.28 23.83 10.23
N ALA A 125 5.91 23.79 8.95
CA ALA A 125 6.85 23.60 7.84
C ALA A 125 7.69 24.83 7.48
N GLU A 126 7.42 25.98 8.14
CA GLU A 126 8.17 27.22 7.89
C GLU A 126 9.69 27.05 8.01
N LYS A 127 10.44 27.96 7.37
CA LYS A 127 11.92 27.96 7.36
C LYS A 127 12.56 26.67 6.83
N GLY A 128 11.84 25.95 5.97
CA GLY A 128 12.33 24.73 5.34
C GLY A 128 12.30 23.50 6.23
N ALA A 129 11.57 23.53 7.35
CA ALA A 129 11.44 22.39 8.26
C ALA A 129 10.74 21.18 7.63
N GLY A 130 9.94 21.40 6.58
CA GLY A 130 9.16 20.35 5.94
C GLY A 130 8.15 19.72 6.91
N PHE A 131 7.91 18.43 6.76
CA PHE A 131 7.02 17.71 7.68
C PHE A 131 7.68 17.29 9.02
N LYS A 132 8.97 17.58 9.21
CA LYS A 132 9.65 17.06 10.39
C LYS A 132 8.98 17.42 11.72
N PRO A 133 8.52 18.67 11.98
CA PRO A 133 7.87 18.99 13.25
C PRO A 133 6.54 18.24 13.45
N LEU A 134 5.76 18.06 12.37
CA LEU A 134 4.50 17.33 12.43
C LEU A 134 4.74 15.82 12.60
N ALA A 135 5.71 15.25 11.89
CA ALA A 135 6.10 13.86 12.07
C ALA A 135 6.62 13.59 13.49
N ASP A 136 7.43 14.48 14.05
CA ASP A 136 7.91 14.37 15.43
C ASP A 136 6.73 14.39 16.43
N TYR A 137 5.71 15.23 16.21
CA TYR A 137 4.48 15.23 17.01
C TYR A 137 3.74 13.89 16.94
N VAL A 138 3.53 13.34 15.74
CA VAL A 138 2.88 12.04 15.54
C VAL A 138 3.68 10.93 16.22
N HIS A 139 5.01 10.95 16.10
CA HIS A 139 5.89 9.99 16.78
C HIS A 139 5.85 10.11 18.29
N LEU A 140 5.70 11.33 18.84
CA LEU A 140 5.56 11.54 20.29
C LEU A 140 4.30 10.86 20.84
N LEU A 141 3.23 10.78 20.05
CA LEU A 141 2.01 10.01 20.38
C LEU A 141 2.23 8.49 20.27
N GLY A 142 3.40 8.05 19.77
CA GLY A 142 3.75 6.65 19.52
C GLY A 142 3.07 6.10 18.28
N LEU A 143 2.74 6.96 17.32
CA LEU A 143 2.17 6.64 16.01
C LEU A 143 3.25 6.79 14.93
N LYS A 144 2.92 6.42 13.69
CA LYS A 144 3.77 6.51 12.50
C LYS A 144 3.22 7.54 11.53
N PHE A 145 4.10 8.31 10.90
CA PHE A 145 3.72 9.39 9.99
C PHE A 145 3.86 8.98 8.53
N GLY A 146 2.84 9.26 7.73
CA GLY A 146 2.80 8.98 6.30
C GLY A 146 2.38 10.17 5.45
N ILE A 147 2.74 10.13 4.18
CA ILE A 147 2.33 11.11 3.17
C ILE A 147 1.92 10.45 1.86
N HIS A 148 1.04 11.12 1.13
CA HIS A 148 0.73 10.82 -0.27
C HIS A 148 1.64 11.65 -1.19
N ILE A 149 2.04 11.07 -2.31
CA ILE A 149 2.66 11.78 -3.42
C ILE A 149 2.07 11.35 -4.76
N LEU A 150 2.08 12.25 -5.72
CA LEU A 150 1.89 11.90 -7.12
C LEU A 150 3.21 11.39 -7.71
N ARG A 151 3.19 10.31 -8.51
CA ARG A 151 4.39 9.84 -9.21
C ARG A 151 5.03 10.92 -10.09
N GLY A 152 6.28 10.70 -10.47
CA GLY A 152 6.99 11.56 -11.42
C GLY A 152 7.60 12.81 -10.80
N ILE A 153 7.75 13.85 -11.61
CA ILE A 153 8.46 15.10 -11.26
C ILE A 153 7.57 16.31 -11.54
N PRO A 154 7.50 17.32 -10.64
CA PRO A 154 6.69 18.51 -10.82
C PRO A 154 6.96 19.22 -12.14
N LYS A 155 5.92 19.56 -12.89
CA LYS A 155 6.04 20.30 -14.17
C LYS A 155 6.77 21.63 -14.00
N GLU A 156 6.57 22.29 -12.87
CA GLU A 156 7.24 23.54 -12.55
C GLU A 156 8.76 23.36 -12.39
N ALA A 157 9.20 22.27 -11.76
CA ALA A 157 10.63 21.94 -11.66
C ALA A 157 11.25 21.74 -13.06
N VAL A 158 10.53 21.09 -13.96
CA VAL A 158 10.97 20.85 -15.35
C VAL A 158 10.97 22.14 -16.15
N ARG A 159 9.94 22.98 -16.03
CA ARG A 159 9.86 24.28 -16.69
C ARG A 159 11.06 25.18 -16.34
N ARG A 160 11.40 25.23 -15.04
CA ARG A 160 12.55 26.01 -14.53
C ARG A 160 13.88 25.28 -14.72
N ASN A 161 13.86 24.00 -15.10
CA ASN A 161 15.04 23.13 -15.22
C ASN A 161 15.90 23.11 -13.95
N LEU A 162 15.25 22.94 -12.79
CA LEU A 162 15.92 22.96 -11.49
C LEU A 162 16.91 21.79 -11.35
N PRO A 163 17.98 21.94 -10.55
CA PRO A 163 18.93 20.86 -10.31
C PRO A 163 18.27 19.76 -9.48
N ILE A 164 18.73 18.52 -9.66
CA ILE A 164 18.34 17.38 -8.83
C ILE A 164 19.29 17.25 -7.64
N ALA A 165 18.77 17.34 -6.44
CA ALA A 165 19.58 17.36 -5.23
C ALA A 165 20.49 16.12 -5.11
N GLY A 166 21.78 16.38 -4.81
CA GLY A 166 22.77 15.32 -4.65
C GLY A 166 23.25 14.70 -5.97
N SER A 167 23.00 15.32 -7.12
CA SER A 167 23.43 14.85 -8.43
C SER A 167 23.93 15.99 -9.31
N LEU A 168 24.47 15.63 -10.49
CA LEU A 168 24.84 16.60 -11.53
C LEU A 168 23.71 16.81 -12.57
N TYR A 169 22.56 16.17 -12.38
CA TYR A 169 21.44 16.22 -13.31
C TYR A 169 20.50 17.38 -13.01
N HIS A 170 19.68 17.71 -14.00
CA HIS A 170 18.61 18.69 -13.93
C HIS A 170 17.27 18.06 -14.31
N ALA A 171 16.18 18.69 -13.89
CA ALA A 171 14.81 18.17 -14.01
C ALA A 171 14.40 17.78 -15.45
N LYS A 172 14.81 18.57 -16.47
CA LYS A 172 14.51 18.27 -17.89
C LYS A 172 15.10 16.95 -18.38
N VAL A 173 16.23 16.52 -17.84
CA VAL A 173 16.87 15.24 -18.22
C VAL A 173 16.12 14.04 -17.66
N ALA A 174 15.54 14.19 -16.46
CA ALA A 174 14.79 13.15 -15.79
C ALA A 174 13.35 12.99 -16.32
N ALA A 175 12.73 14.08 -16.76
CA ALA A 175 11.32 14.12 -17.10
C ALA A 175 10.99 13.47 -18.45
N ASP A 176 9.91 12.68 -18.48
CA ASP A 176 9.19 12.33 -19.69
C ASP A 176 8.00 13.29 -19.86
N VAL A 177 8.18 14.29 -20.69
CA VAL A 177 7.18 15.35 -20.90
C VAL A 177 5.95 14.87 -21.69
N THR A 178 5.99 13.66 -22.24
CA THR A 178 4.86 13.04 -22.96
C THR A 178 3.97 12.24 -22.04
N ASP A 179 4.39 12.01 -20.80
CA ASP A 179 3.67 11.23 -19.78
C ASP A 179 3.21 12.15 -18.63
N SER A 180 1.94 12.05 -18.27
CA SER A 180 1.34 12.80 -17.16
C SER A 180 0.20 11.98 -16.59
N CYS A 181 -0.19 12.25 -15.34
CA CYS A 181 -1.36 11.62 -14.73
C CYS A 181 -2.65 12.18 -15.36
N PRO A 182 -3.61 11.33 -15.79
CA PRO A 182 -4.83 11.81 -16.44
C PRO A 182 -5.74 12.65 -15.54
N TRP A 183 -5.82 12.34 -14.24
CA TRP A 183 -6.70 13.03 -13.29
C TRP A 183 -5.98 14.09 -12.45
N ASN A 184 -4.65 14.05 -12.38
CA ASN A 184 -3.86 15.06 -11.68
C ASN A 184 -2.62 15.43 -12.51
N PRO A 185 -2.71 16.45 -13.35
CA PRO A 185 -1.68 16.77 -14.34
C PRO A 185 -0.50 17.60 -13.78
N PHE A 186 -0.26 17.62 -12.48
CA PHE A 186 0.79 18.46 -11.86
C PHE A 186 2.20 17.99 -12.16
N ASN A 187 2.39 16.69 -12.39
CA ASN A 187 3.68 16.08 -12.68
C ASN A 187 3.79 15.58 -14.13
N TYR A 188 5.02 15.53 -14.62
CA TYR A 188 5.43 14.67 -15.72
C TYR A 188 5.91 13.33 -15.17
N GLY A 189 5.77 12.25 -15.96
CA GLY A 189 6.44 10.99 -15.68
C GLY A 189 7.96 11.11 -15.75
N LEU A 190 8.65 10.01 -15.44
CA LEU A 190 10.11 9.97 -15.51
C LEU A 190 10.60 9.07 -16.65
N LYS A 191 11.71 9.44 -17.27
CA LYS A 191 12.44 8.59 -18.22
C LYS A 191 13.14 7.49 -17.45
N VAL A 192 12.46 6.36 -17.24
CA VAL A 192 12.87 5.28 -16.33
C VAL A 192 14.26 4.68 -16.60
N ASP A 193 14.76 4.82 -17.83
CA ASP A 193 16.09 4.36 -18.23
C ASP A 193 17.17 5.43 -18.02
N SER A 194 16.78 6.65 -17.59
CA SER A 194 17.73 7.73 -17.30
C SER A 194 18.26 7.64 -15.88
N PRO A 195 19.58 7.72 -15.65
CA PRO A 195 20.11 7.83 -14.29
C PRO A 195 19.64 9.08 -13.55
N ALA A 196 19.19 10.13 -14.27
CA ALA A 196 18.59 11.31 -13.69
C ALA A 196 17.22 11.02 -13.03
N ALA A 197 16.45 10.09 -13.58
CA ALA A 197 15.18 9.64 -12.99
C ALA A 197 15.40 8.95 -11.64
N GLN A 198 16.38 8.04 -11.56
CA GLN A 198 16.77 7.41 -10.29
C GLN A 198 17.28 8.45 -9.29
N ALA A 199 18.14 9.39 -9.74
CA ALA A 199 18.65 10.45 -8.88
C ALA A 199 17.53 11.33 -8.31
N TYR A 200 16.48 11.59 -9.07
CA TYR A 200 15.32 12.33 -8.58
C TYR A 200 14.58 11.55 -7.47
N TYR A 201 14.23 10.28 -7.68
CA TYR A 201 13.60 9.48 -6.63
C TYR A 201 14.51 9.28 -5.41
N ASP A 202 15.83 9.11 -5.59
CA ASP A 202 16.79 9.06 -4.48
C ASP A 202 16.75 10.36 -3.65
N SER A 203 16.60 11.50 -4.32
CA SER A 203 16.57 12.81 -3.66
C SER A 203 15.30 13.00 -2.82
N ILE A 204 14.12 12.57 -3.32
CA ILE A 204 12.88 12.69 -2.55
C ILE A 204 12.81 11.65 -1.43
N ALA A 205 13.26 10.42 -1.65
CA ALA A 205 13.34 9.41 -0.60
C ALA A 205 14.21 9.87 0.58
N LYS A 206 15.38 10.49 0.29
CA LYS A 206 16.24 11.08 1.30
C LYS A 206 15.56 12.22 2.04
N LEU A 207 14.82 13.06 1.33
CA LEU A 207 14.07 14.19 1.92
C LEU A 207 13.01 13.66 2.88
N TYR A 208 12.19 12.71 2.44
CA TYR A 208 11.10 12.15 3.25
C TYR A 208 11.60 11.36 4.45
N ALA A 209 12.68 10.60 4.29
CA ALA A 209 13.35 9.97 5.44
C ALA A 209 13.87 11.01 6.45
N GLY A 210 14.39 12.14 5.98
CA GLY A 210 14.81 13.27 6.81
C GLY A 210 13.66 13.95 7.54
N TRP A 211 12.46 13.95 6.98
CA TRP A 211 11.25 14.45 7.64
C TRP A 211 10.65 13.46 8.66
N GLY A 212 11.08 12.21 8.64
CA GLY A 212 10.54 11.20 9.53
C GLY A 212 9.34 10.45 8.97
N VAL A 213 9.18 10.39 7.64
CA VAL A 213 8.11 9.63 6.99
C VAL A 213 8.32 8.12 7.17
N ASP A 214 7.26 7.39 7.56
CA ASP A 214 7.22 5.94 7.75
C ASP A 214 6.35 5.22 6.71
N PHE A 215 5.49 5.96 6.02
CA PHE A 215 4.56 5.43 5.03
C PHE A 215 4.46 6.37 3.84
N LEU A 216 4.57 5.84 2.63
CA LEU A 216 4.50 6.59 1.38
C LEU A 216 3.43 6.00 0.46
N LYS A 217 2.30 6.69 0.32
CA LYS A 217 1.29 6.41 -0.70
C LYS A 217 1.70 7.10 -1.99
N VAL A 218 1.87 6.34 -3.06
CA VAL A 218 2.23 6.87 -4.38
C VAL A 218 1.07 6.68 -5.32
N ASP A 219 0.51 7.78 -5.80
CA ASP A 219 -0.63 7.78 -6.69
C ASP A 219 -0.25 7.83 -8.17
N CYS A 220 -1.20 7.44 -9.03
CA CYS A 220 -1.06 7.38 -10.48
C CYS A 220 0.03 6.42 -10.97
N ILE A 221 0.30 5.32 -10.23
CA ILE A 221 1.44 4.44 -10.50
C ILE A 221 1.07 2.97 -10.71
N SER A 222 0.04 2.46 -10.03
CA SER A 222 -0.31 1.05 -10.09
C SER A 222 -1.43 0.69 -11.07
N SER A 223 -2.10 1.70 -11.64
CA SER A 223 -3.14 1.54 -12.67
C SER A 223 -3.23 2.78 -13.56
N HIS A 224 -3.92 2.68 -14.70
CA HIS A 224 -4.33 3.76 -15.60
C HIS A 224 -3.21 4.65 -16.23
N PRO A 225 -2.08 4.13 -16.71
CA PRO A 225 -1.60 2.77 -16.80
C PRO A 225 -0.63 2.38 -15.66
N TYR A 226 -0.37 1.08 -15.52
CA TYR A 226 0.64 0.54 -14.60
C TYR A 226 2.06 0.98 -14.99
N LYS A 227 2.81 1.55 -14.04
CA LYS A 227 4.12 2.19 -14.25
C LYS A 227 5.27 1.39 -13.65
N SER A 228 5.48 0.16 -14.13
CA SER A 228 6.52 -0.77 -13.66
C SER A 228 7.91 -0.12 -13.46
N GLY A 229 8.34 0.70 -14.41
CA GLY A 229 9.64 1.38 -14.33
C GLY A 229 9.75 2.34 -13.15
N GLU A 230 8.74 3.17 -12.93
CA GLU A 230 8.73 4.11 -11.81
C GLU A 230 8.57 3.41 -10.47
N ILE A 231 7.75 2.33 -10.38
CA ILE A 231 7.66 1.49 -9.18
C ILE A 231 9.03 0.96 -8.77
N ARG A 232 9.82 0.45 -9.73
CA ARG A 232 11.18 -0.04 -9.46
C ARG A 232 12.12 1.07 -8.97
N LEU A 233 12.06 2.24 -9.60
CA LEU A 233 12.92 3.37 -9.24
C LEU A 233 12.64 3.87 -7.82
N ILE A 234 11.35 4.04 -7.46
CA ILE A 234 10.99 4.53 -6.13
C ILE A 234 11.27 3.48 -5.05
N SER A 235 10.98 2.20 -5.31
CA SER A 235 11.34 1.11 -4.41
C SER A 235 12.86 1.08 -4.16
N ALA A 236 13.68 1.17 -5.22
CA ALA A 236 15.13 1.22 -5.10
C ALA A 236 15.61 2.45 -4.29
N ALA A 237 14.96 3.61 -4.46
CA ALA A 237 15.28 4.81 -3.70
C ALA A 237 14.97 4.66 -2.20
N LEU A 238 13.82 4.06 -1.86
CA LEU A 238 13.42 3.80 -0.47
C LEU A 238 14.35 2.79 0.20
N HIS A 239 14.87 1.80 -0.52
CA HIS A 239 15.85 0.85 0.03
C HIS A 239 17.24 1.48 0.33
N LYS A 240 17.59 2.60 -0.31
CA LYS A 240 18.86 3.31 -0.06
C LYS A 240 18.85 4.14 1.22
N VAL A 241 17.68 4.52 1.70
CA VAL A 241 17.57 5.28 2.95
C VAL A 241 17.52 4.33 4.16
N ARG A 242 18.04 4.78 5.31
CA ARG A 242 18.12 3.92 6.50
C ARG A 242 16.83 3.86 7.33
N ARG A 243 15.77 4.52 6.85
CA ARG A 243 14.46 4.52 7.51
C ARG A 243 13.55 3.50 6.84
N PRO A 244 12.87 2.64 7.61
CA PRO A 244 11.84 1.78 7.07
C PRO A 244 10.62 2.62 6.65
N ILE A 245 10.33 2.64 5.35
CA ILE A 245 9.17 3.37 4.79
C ILE A 245 8.32 2.35 4.04
N VAL A 246 7.08 2.16 4.48
CA VAL A 246 6.09 1.31 3.79
C VAL A 246 5.72 1.98 2.46
N LEU A 247 5.86 1.24 1.36
CA LEU A 247 5.44 1.71 0.04
C LEU A 247 4.05 1.17 -0.30
N SER A 248 3.09 2.10 -0.44
CA SER A 248 1.73 1.86 -0.88
C SER A 248 1.51 2.42 -2.28
N LEU A 249 0.94 1.61 -3.18
CA LEU A 249 0.72 1.97 -4.58
C LEU A 249 -0.76 2.17 -4.88
N SER A 250 -1.12 3.30 -5.49
CA SER A 250 -2.50 3.68 -5.85
C SER A 250 -2.57 4.34 -7.23
N PRO A 251 -3.78 4.50 -7.84
CA PRO A 251 -4.98 3.76 -7.53
C PRO A 251 -4.95 2.33 -8.09
N GLY A 252 -6.05 1.58 -7.89
CA GLY A 252 -6.26 0.29 -8.55
C GLY A 252 -7.14 0.38 -9.81
N PRO A 253 -7.57 -0.76 -10.34
CA PRO A 253 -7.05 -2.08 -9.96
C PRO A 253 -5.66 -2.32 -10.55
N ALA A 254 -4.70 -2.69 -9.71
CA ALA A 254 -3.41 -3.17 -10.20
C ALA A 254 -3.61 -4.44 -11.08
N PRO A 255 -2.84 -4.63 -12.18
CA PRO A 255 -2.99 -5.81 -13.02
C PRO A 255 -2.58 -7.08 -12.26
N LEU A 256 -3.46 -8.09 -12.22
CA LEU A 256 -3.23 -9.34 -11.48
C LEU A 256 -1.96 -10.07 -11.95
N GLU A 257 -1.65 -10.03 -13.25
CA GLU A 257 -0.43 -10.60 -13.81
C GLU A 257 0.85 -9.92 -13.31
N LYS A 258 0.73 -8.76 -12.67
CA LYS A 258 1.83 -8.02 -12.02
C LYS A 258 2.00 -8.36 -10.54
N ALA A 259 1.20 -9.26 -9.98
CA ALA A 259 1.22 -9.59 -8.55
C ALA A 259 2.63 -9.93 -8.02
N ASN A 260 3.42 -10.72 -8.75
CA ASN A 260 4.79 -11.07 -8.34
C ASN A 260 5.76 -9.88 -8.42
N GLU A 261 5.54 -8.96 -9.34
CA GLU A 261 6.31 -7.72 -9.43
C GLU A 261 5.95 -6.78 -8.27
N LEU A 262 4.66 -6.62 -7.96
CA LEU A 262 4.16 -5.84 -6.84
C LEU A 262 4.71 -6.35 -5.50
N ARG A 263 4.62 -7.65 -5.25
CA ARG A 263 5.20 -8.29 -4.05
C ARG A 263 6.72 -8.07 -3.91
N ARG A 264 7.43 -7.87 -5.01
CA ARG A 264 8.87 -7.62 -4.98
C ARG A 264 9.22 -6.19 -4.60
N TYR A 265 8.37 -5.22 -4.95
CA TYR A 265 8.73 -3.81 -4.89
C TYR A 265 7.92 -2.97 -3.91
N ALA A 266 6.74 -3.46 -3.46
CA ALA A 266 5.85 -2.71 -2.58
C ALA A 266 5.33 -3.56 -1.43
N GLN A 267 4.90 -2.92 -0.35
CA GLN A 267 4.28 -3.57 0.81
C GLN A 267 2.76 -3.62 0.68
N MET A 268 2.15 -2.68 -0.03
CA MET A 268 0.73 -2.74 -0.35
C MET A 268 0.43 -2.11 -1.72
N TRP A 269 -0.68 -2.51 -2.33
CA TRP A 269 -1.13 -2.02 -3.64
C TRP A 269 -2.63 -2.17 -3.78
N ARG A 270 -3.26 -1.19 -4.39
CA ARG A 270 -4.70 -1.13 -4.60
C ARG A 270 -5.19 -2.18 -5.59
N ILE A 271 -6.25 -2.88 -5.22
CA ILE A 271 -6.91 -3.90 -6.08
C ILE A 271 -8.18 -3.39 -6.76
N SER A 272 -8.58 -2.16 -6.47
CA SER A 272 -9.69 -1.46 -7.10
C SER A 272 -9.39 0.03 -7.26
N ASP A 273 -10.16 0.72 -8.11
CA ASP A 273 -10.30 2.17 -8.01
C ASP A 273 -10.91 2.56 -6.66
N ASP A 274 -10.99 3.87 -6.38
CA ASP A 274 -11.41 4.37 -5.08
C ASP A 274 -12.82 3.91 -4.72
N ILE A 275 -12.94 3.30 -3.54
CA ILE A 275 -14.24 2.98 -2.98
C ILE A 275 -14.78 4.16 -2.18
N TRP A 276 -16.11 4.28 -2.22
CA TRP A 276 -16.85 5.25 -1.43
C TRP A 276 -18.01 4.58 -0.70
N ASP A 277 -18.75 5.36 0.03
CA ASP A 277 -19.86 4.95 0.88
C ASP A 277 -21.12 4.54 0.10
N VAL A 278 -20.94 3.62 -0.86
CA VAL A 278 -22.01 2.99 -1.63
C VAL A 278 -21.88 1.47 -1.57
N TRP A 279 -23.00 0.75 -1.60
CA TRP A 279 -22.97 -0.71 -1.58
C TRP A 279 -22.42 -1.29 -2.89
N HIS A 280 -22.99 -0.87 -4.01
CA HIS A 280 -22.64 -1.34 -5.36
C HIS A 280 -22.43 -0.17 -6.32
N SER A 281 -21.58 -0.35 -7.30
CA SER A 281 -21.41 0.58 -8.40
C SER A 281 -21.11 -0.15 -9.71
N ASP A 282 -21.82 0.25 -10.78
CA ASP A 282 -21.56 -0.21 -12.15
C ASP A 282 -20.47 0.62 -12.86
N LYS A 283 -19.89 1.60 -12.15
CA LYS A 283 -18.86 2.50 -12.68
C LYS A 283 -17.48 2.07 -12.22
N ASP A 284 -16.45 2.46 -12.95
CA ASP A 284 -15.07 2.30 -12.50
C ASP A 284 -14.78 3.18 -11.27
N PHE A 285 -15.39 4.36 -11.21
CA PHE A 285 -15.29 5.29 -10.08
C PHE A 285 -16.65 6.00 -9.84
N PRO A 286 -17.12 6.09 -8.58
CA PRO A 286 -16.63 5.39 -7.40
C PRO A 286 -16.95 3.89 -7.43
N GLN A 287 -16.19 3.09 -6.69
CA GLN A 287 -16.49 1.68 -6.45
C GLN A 287 -17.30 1.51 -5.17
N GLY A 288 -18.01 0.39 -5.05
CA GLY A 288 -18.78 0.02 -3.85
C GLY A 288 -18.18 -1.15 -3.09
N VAL A 289 -18.76 -1.44 -1.93
CA VAL A 289 -18.35 -2.54 -1.04
C VAL A 289 -18.51 -3.89 -1.70
N GLU A 290 -19.67 -4.14 -2.33
CA GLU A 290 -19.98 -5.41 -3.01
C GLU A 290 -18.99 -5.70 -4.13
N ASN A 291 -18.56 -4.67 -4.87
CA ASN A 291 -17.60 -4.83 -5.95
C ASN A 291 -16.26 -5.44 -5.47
N GLN A 292 -15.93 -5.35 -4.19
CA GLN A 292 -14.66 -5.84 -3.66
C GLN A 292 -14.63 -7.35 -3.43
N PHE A 293 -15.77 -8.03 -3.29
CA PHE A 293 -15.81 -9.49 -3.07
C PHE A 293 -15.10 -10.27 -4.18
N ALA A 294 -15.44 -9.97 -5.43
CA ALA A 294 -14.83 -10.64 -6.59
C ALA A 294 -13.34 -10.27 -6.76
N ARG A 295 -12.95 -9.05 -6.41
CA ARG A 295 -11.55 -8.58 -6.47
C ARG A 295 -10.72 -9.24 -5.37
N ALA A 296 -11.19 -9.18 -4.13
CA ALA A 296 -10.54 -9.82 -2.99
C ALA A 296 -10.31 -11.32 -3.22
N ALA A 297 -11.30 -12.04 -3.76
CA ALA A 297 -11.16 -13.46 -4.06
C ALA A 297 -10.01 -13.76 -5.06
N LYS A 298 -9.78 -12.89 -6.05
CA LYS A 298 -8.67 -13.03 -7.02
C LYS A 298 -7.31 -12.74 -6.40
N TRP A 299 -7.26 -11.82 -5.43
CA TRP A 299 -6.01 -11.35 -4.86
C TRP A 299 -5.60 -12.08 -3.57
N ALA A 300 -6.50 -12.82 -2.92
CA ALA A 300 -6.27 -13.47 -1.63
C ALA A 300 -4.99 -14.33 -1.59
N ALA A 301 -4.70 -15.07 -2.65
CA ALA A 301 -3.50 -15.91 -2.76
C ALA A 301 -2.16 -15.12 -2.77
N PHE A 302 -2.21 -13.80 -2.96
CA PHE A 302 -1.03 -12.96 -3.01
C PHE A 302 -0.79 -12.18 -1.71
N SER A 303 -1.72 -12.28 -0.75
CA SER A 303 -1.61 -11.69 0.58
C SER A 303 -0.64 -12.49 1.45
N GLY A 304 0.13 -11.79 2.27
CA GLY A 304 1.06 -12.40 3.23
C GLY A 304 2.03 -11.39 3.82
N ALA A 305 2.79 -11.81 4.81
CA ALA A 305 3.69 -10.93 5.56
C ALA A 305 4.56 -10.04 4.66
N GLY A 306 4.44 -8.73 4.83
CA GLY A 306 5.11 -7.71 4.03
C GLY A 306 4.47 -7.40 2.67
N HIS A 307 3.34 -8.02 2.33
CA HIS A 307 2.71 -7.92 1.00
C HIS A 307 1.18 -7.97 1.11
N TRP A 308 0.52 -6.83 0.95
CA TRP A 308 -0.90 -6.68 1.24
C TRP A 308 -1.66 -6.09 0.05
N PRO A 309 -2.47 -6.90 -0.64
CA PRO A 309 -3.48 -6.37 -1.56
C PRO A 309 -4.47 -5.50 -0.79
N ASP A 310 -4.63 -4.26 -1.25
CA ASP A 310 -5.37 -3.21 -0.58
C ASP A 310 -6.72 -2.99 -1.26
N ALA A 311 -7.80 -3.30 -0.53
CA ALA A 311 -9.16 -3.10 -1.02
C ALA A 311 -9.65 -1.66 -0.86
N ASP A 312 -8.77 -0.74 -0.46
CA ASP A 312 -8.97 0.68 -0.23
C ASP A 312 -9.33 1.07 1.20
N MET A 313 -9.39 2.38 1.41
CA MET A 313 -9.76 2.98 2.68
C MET A 313 -11.19 2.63 3.08
N LEU A 314 -11.47 2.78 4.36
CA LEU A 314 -12.77 2.52 4.98
C LEU A 314 -13.59 3.83 4.99
N PRO A 315 -14.59 4.02 4.10
CA PRO A 315 -15.41 5.22 4.05
C PRO A 315 -16.53 5.17 5.10
N ILE A 316 -16.15 5.10 6.38
CA ILE A 316 -17.05 4.96 7.54
C ILE A 316 -16.96 6.17 8.46
N GLY A 317 -18.00 6.35 9.28
CA GLY A 317 -18.12 7.50 10.19
C GLY A 317 -18.46 8.80 9.44
N ARG A 318 -17.83 9.90 9.81
CA ARG A 318 -18.05 11.22 9.23
C ARG A 318 -17.11 11.45 8.04
N LEU A 319 -17.68 11.69 6.87
CA LEU A 319 -16.97 12.00 5.64
C LEU A 319 -17.17 13.47 5.29
N GLU A 320 -16.10 14.16 4.93
CA GLU A 320 -16.11 15.58 4.58
C GLU A 320 -15.29 15.81 3.30
N PRO A 321 -15.72 15.19 2.17
CA PRO A 321 -14.98 15.27 0.92
C PRO A 321 -14.77 16.73 0.50
N ALA A 322 -13.76 16.94 -0.34
CA ALA A 322 -13.36 18.29 -0.79
C ALA A 322 -14.54 19.10 -1.29
N ALA A 323 -14.53 20.39 -0.97
CA ALA A 323 -15.54 21.34 -1.40
C ALA A 323 -15.72 21.33 -2.92
N GLY A 324 -16.97 21.24 -3.38
CA GLY A 324 -17.32 21.18 -4.81
C GLY A 324 -17.39 19.77 -5.40
N TRP A 325 -16.96 18.75 -4.66
CA TRP A 325 -17.07 17.35 -5.08
C TRP A 325 -18.28 16.65 -4.44
N GLU A 326 -18.38 16.66 -3.11
CA GLU A 326 -19.56 16.22 -2.38
C GLU A 326 -19.78 17.06 -1.12
N GLN A 327 -20.93 16.85 -0.44
CA GLN A 327 -21.23 17.55 0.81
C GLN A 327 -20.78 16.72 2.02
N PRO A 328 -20.37 17.39 3.12
CA PRO A 328 -20.11 16.75 4.40
C PRO A 328 -21.31 15.91 4.88
N ARG A 329 -21.05 14.64 5.28
CA ARG A 329 -22.10 13.70 5.68
C ARG A 329 -21.58 12.60 6.60
N SER A 330 -22.47 11.96 7.32
CA SER A 330 -22.20 10.61 7.82
C SER A 330 -22.20 9.65 6.63
N THR A 331 -21.43 8.57 6.73
CA THR A 331 -21.42 7.52 5.70
C THR A 331 -22.84 7.09 5.34
N ARG A 332 -23.07 6.84 4.05
CA ARG A 332 -24.37 6.34 3.54
C ARG A 332 -24.55 4.84 3.76
N LEU A 333 -23.45 4.13 4.07
CA LEU A 333 -23.51 2.71 4.39
C LEU A 333 -24.31 2.51 5.69
N THR A 334 -25.28 1.60 5.65
CA THR A 334 -25.96 1.15 6.86
C THR A 334 -24.98 0.48 7.82
N HIS A 335 -25.33 0.30 9.09
CA HIS A 335 -24.47 -0.42 10.04
C HIS A 335 -24.20 -1.88 9.58
N ASP A 336 -25.17 -2.54 8.94
CA ASP A 336 -24.98 -3.89 8.38
C ASP A 336 -23.96 -3.89 7.24
N GLU A 337 -24.00 -2.90 6.34
CA GLU A 337 -23.03 -2.73 5.27
C GLU A 337 -21.65 -2.35 5.80
N GLN A 338 -21.55 -1.53 6.83
CA GLN A 338 -20.29 -1.20 7.50
C GLN A 338 -19.70 -2.43 8.21
N ARG A 339 -20.53 -3.27 8.86
CA ARG A 339 -20.11 -4.57 9.40
C ARG A 339 -19.56 -5.47 8.28
N THR A 340 -20.25 -5.52 7.16
CA THR A 340 -19.84 -6.33 6.00
C THR A 340 -18.52 -5.84 5.41
N LEU A 341 -18.34 -4.54 5.26
CA LEU A 341 -17.09 -3.91 4.86
C LEU A 341 -15.93 -4.34 5.79
N LEU A 342 -16.07 -4.10 7.08
CA LEU A 342 -15.03 -4.45 8.07
C LEU A 342 -14.76 -5.95 8.14
N THR A 343 -15.82 -6.78 8.04
CA THR A 343 -15.70 -8.25 8.04
C THR A 343 -14.92 -8.74 6.81
N LEU A 344 -15.22 -8.20 5.62
CA LEU A 344 -14.53 -8.58 4.39
C LEU A 344 -13.05 -8.14 4.43
N TRP A 345 -12.77 -6.89 4.81
CA TRP A 345 -11.38 -6.40 4.91
C TRP A 345 -10.59 -7.25 5.89
N SER A 346 -11.16 -7.57 7.06
CA SER A 346 -10.49 -8.37 8.08
C SER A 346 -10.24 -9.81 7.64
N ILE A 347 -11.24 -10.51 7.08
CA ILE A 347 -11.05 -11.90 6.66
C ILE A 347 -10.16 -12.00 5.41
N PHE A 348 -10.19 -11.02 4.51
CA PHE A 348 -9.31 -10.93 3.35
C PHE A 348 -7.89 -10.49 3.73
N ARG A 349 -7.72 -9.83 4.89
CA ARG A 349 -6.48 -9.21 5.37
C ARG A 349 -6.04 -8.03 4.50
N SER A 350 -6.98 -7.18 4.13
CA SER A 350 -6.69 -5.88 3.52
C SER A 350 -6.15 -4.92 4.57
N PRO A 351 -5.21 -4.03 4.24
CA PRO A 351 -4.90 -2.90 5.12
C PRO A 351 -6.17 -2.19 5.61
N LEU A 352 -6.22 -1.86 6.89
CA LEU A 352 -7.34 -1.16 7.50
C LEU A 352 -6.97 0.33 7.63
N ILE A 353 -7.36 1.13 6.65
CA ILE A 353 -7.08 2.57 6.63
C ILE A 353 -8.40 3.33 6.72
N ILE A 354 -8.66 4.00 7.85
CA ILE A 354 -9.89 4.78 8.06
C ILE A 354 -9.81 6.04 7.21
N GLY A 355 -10.88 6.32 6.43
CA GLY A 355 -11.00 7.55 5.65
C GLY A 355 -11.74 8.67 6.38
N GLY A 356 -12.67 8.32 7.29
CA GLY A 356 -13.53 9.29 7.99
C GLY A 356 -12.81 10.16 9.02
N ASN A 357 -13.45 11.26 9.41
CA ASN A 357 -12.97 12.18 10.45
C ASN A 357 -13.11 11.52 11.83
N LEU A 358 -11.98 11.20 12.45
CA LEU A 358 -11.94 10.49 13.74
C LEU A 358 -12.47 11.35 14.90
N VAL A 359 -12.25 12.67 14.86
CA VAL A 359 -12.70 13.60 15.92
C VAL A 359 -14.22 13.65 15.99
N LEU A 360 -14.89 13.37 14.86
CA LEU A 360 -16.35 13.34 14.73
C LEU A 360 -16.91 11.90 14.71
N CYS A 361 -16.13 10.94 15.18
CA CYS A 361 -16.49 9.52 15.21
C CYS A 361 -17.65 9.29 16.20
N ASP A 362 -18.70 8.61 15.77
CA ASP A 362 -19.79 8.19 16.64
C ASP A 362 -19.45 6.92 17.44
N ASP A 363 -20.23 6.64 18.49
CA ASP A 363 -20.01 5.53 19.42
C ASP A 363 -20.01 4.17 18.71
N TRP A 364 -20.88 3.98 17.70
CA TRP A 364 -20.96 2.72 16.96
C TRP A 364 -19.68 2.52 16.12
N THR A 365 -19.27 3.54 15.38
CA THR A 365 -18.05 3.51 14.56
C THR A 365 -16.82 3.27 15.44
N GLN A 366 -16.71 3.96 16.58
CA GLN A 366 -15.61 3.74 17.52
C GLN A 366 -15.60 2.30 18.05
N SER A 367 -16.77 1.75 18.43
CA SER A 367 -16.89 0.36 18.89
C SER A 367 -16.47 -0.64 17.81
N ALA A 368 -16.91 -0.43 16.57
CA ALA A 368 -16.53 -1.29 15.44
C ALA A 368 -15.03 -1.26 15.16
N LEU A 369 -14.40 -0.07 15.19
CA LEU A 369 -12.95 0.10 14.99
C LEU A 369 -12.09 -0.40 16.16
N SER A 370 -12.67 -0.60 17.32
CA SER A 370 -11.99 -1.15 18.51
C SER A 370 -12.32 -2.63 18.79
N ASN A 371 -13.03 -3.31 17.87
CA ASN A 371 -13.28 -4.74 17.99
C ASN A 371 -11.99 -5.56 17.86
N ALA A 372 -11.39 -5.91 18.99
CA ALA A 372 -10.11 -6.62 19.05
C ALA A 372 -10.16 -8.02 18.41
N GLU A 373 -11.32 -8.71 18.45
CA GLU A 373 -11.47 -10.03 17.87
C GLU A 373 -11.48 -9.96 16.33
N LEU A 374 -12.18 -8.99 15.76
CA LEU A 374 -12.20 -8.77 14.32
C LEU A 374 -10.81 -8.31 13.81
N ILE A 375 -10.17 -7.39 14.51
CA ILE A 375 -8.79 -6.96 14.22
C ILE A 375 -7.84 -8.16 14.32
N GLY A 376 -8.05 -9.06 15.29
CA GLY A 376 -7.28 -10.30 15.42
C GLY A 376 -7.37 -11.19 14.19
N VAL A 377 -8.51 -11.23 13.50
CA VAL A 377 -8.63 -11.96 12.22
C VAL A 377 -7.74 -11.34 11.16
N ASP A 378 -7.75 -10.02 11.02
CA ASP A 378 -6.92 -9.29 10.07
C ASP A 378 -5.43 -9.46 10.35
N GLN A 379 -5.03 -9.29 11.59
CA GLN A 379 -3.62 -9.22 11.99
C GLN A 379 -2.98 -10.61 12.22
N HIS A 380 -3.77 -11.63 12.62
CA HIS A 380 -3.29 -12.91 13.13
C HIS A 380 -3.93 -14.12 12.46
N SER A 381 -4.22 -14.06 11.17
CA SER A 381 -4.68 -15.20 10.39
C SER A 381 -3.85 -15.44 9.12
N ASN A 382 -4.06 -16.57 8.47
CA ASN A 382 -3.36 -16.98 7.25
C ASN A 382 -4.30 -17.72 6.30
N GLY A 383 -3.94 -17.76 5.02
CA GLY A 383 -4.61 -18.59 4.02
C GLY A 383 -6.06 -18.18 3.74
N SER A 384 -6.35 -16.90 3.81
CA SER A 384 -7.66 -16.32 3.48
C SER A 384 -8.11 -16.68 2.07
N HIS A 385 -9.34 -17.20 1.93
CA HIS A 385 -9.91 -17.51 0.63
C HIS A 385 -11.43 -17.62 0.69
N ALA A 386 -12.09 -17.34 -0.45
CA ALA A 386 -13.52 -17.57 -0.62
C ALA A 386 -13.78 -19.05 -0.91
N VAL A 387 -14.66 -19.68 -0.14
CA VAL A 387 -15.14 -21.07 -0.38
C VAL A 387 -16.48 -21.10 -1.10
N ILE A 388 -17.29 -20.05 -0.92
CA ILE A 388 -18.53 -19.82 -1.65
C ILE A 388 -18.49 -18.39 -2.18
N SER A 389 -18.81 -18.22 -3.46
CA SER A 389 -18.92 -16.92 -4.12
C SER A 389 -20.01 -16.99 -5.17
N THR A 390 -21.13 -16.34 -4.90
CA THR A 390 -22.27 -16.19 -5.79
C THR A 390 -22.72 -14.73 -5.80
N ASP A 391 -23.64 -14.36 -6.69
CA ASP A 391 -24.22 -13.02 -6.70
C ASP A 391 -25.01 -12.64 -5.45
N LYS A 392 -25.39 -13.66 -4.61
CA LYS A 392 -26.24 -13.45 -3.43
C LYS A 392 -25.57 -13.75 -2.11
N ALA A 393 -24.46 -14.48 -2.13
CA ALA A 393 -23.79 -14.91 -0.91
C ALA A 393 -22.31 -15.15 -1.12
N ALA A 394 -21.54 -14.88 -0.09
CA ALA A 394 -20.14 -15.29 -0.03
C ALA A 394 -19.86 -15.96 1.33
N VAL A 395 -18.95 -16.92 1.34
CA VAL A 395 -18.37 -17.47 2.57
C VAL A 395 -16.86 -17.50 2.41
N TRP A 396 -16.18 -16.99 3.42
CA TRP A 396 -14.72 -16.91 3.46
C TRP A 396 -14.18 -17.69 4.65
N LEU A 397 -13.02 -18.26 4.45
CA LEU A 397 -12.24 -18.91 5.51
C LEU A 397 -10.86 -18.30 5.62
N SER A 398 -10.34 -18.28 6.84
CA SER A 398 -8.92 -18.12 7.12
C SER A 398 -8.53 -18.98 8.33
N THR A 399 -7.24 -19.25 8.49
CA THR A 399 -6.73 -20.07 9.59
C THR A 399 -6.06 -19.16 10.63
N PRO A 400 -6.44 -19.24 11.92
CA PRO A 400 -5.72 -18.55 12.98
C PRO A 400 -4.23 -18.92 12.99
N GLU A 401 -3.34 -17.99 13.34
CA GLU A 401 -1.90 -18.29 13.48
C GLU A 401 -1.63 -19.38 14.54
N SER A 402 -2.51 -19.52 15.52
CA SER A 402 -2.47 -20.63 16.49
C SER A 402 -2.65 -22.01 15.86
N GLY A 403 -3.21 -22.07 14.65
CA GLY A 403 -3.56 -23.32 13.96
C GLY A 403 -4.80 -24.04 14.53
N ASP A 404 -5.53 -23.44 15.47
CA ASP A 404 -6.72 -24.04 16.10
C ASP A 404 -8.00 -23.64 15.38
N GLY A 405 -8.51 -24.51 14.51
CA GLY A 405 -9.76 -24.31 13.80
C GLY A 405 -9.67 -23.36 12.60
N ALA A 406 -10.74 -22.59 12.40
CA ALA A 406 -10.86 -21.64 11.30
C ALA A 406 -11.68 -20.42 11.71
N PHE A 407 -11.36 -19.26 11.12
CA PHE A 407 -12.31 -18.15 11.04
C PHE A 407 -13.24 -18.37 9.84
N VAL A 408 -14.53 -18.14 10.06
CA VAL A 408 -15.60 -18.37 9.07
C VAL A 408 -16.44 -17.11 8.97
N ALA A 409 -16.37 -16.42 7.84
CA ALA A 409 -17.20 -15.24 7.57
C ALA A 409 -18.30 -15.59 6.55
N VAL A 410 -19.56 -15.27 6.89
CA VAL A 410 -20.74 -15.48 6.04
C VAL A 410 -21.32 -14.11 5.67
N PHE A 411 -21.61 -13.91 4.39
CA PHE A 411 -22.09 -12.65 3.84
C PHE A 411 -23.38 -12.86 3.06
N ASN A 412 -24.38 -12.03 3.36
CA ASN A 412 -25.56 -11.85 2.54
C ASN A 412 -25.33 -10.68 1.56
N LEU A 413 -25.22 -10.95 0.28
CA LEU A 413 -25.07 -9.93 -0.77
C LEU A 413 -26.38 -9.49 -1.39
N ASP A 414 -27.50 -10.17 -1.03
CA ASP A 414 -28.85 -9.86 -1.53
C ASP A 414 -29.45 -8.66 -0.76
N ALA A 415 -30.27 -7.87 -1.48
CA ALA A 415 -31.01 -6.75 -0.90
C ALA A 415 -32.19 -7.19 0.01
N THR A 416 -32.36 -8.49 0.26
CA THR A 416 -33.38 -9.05 1.15
C THR A 416 -32.74 -9.95 2.21
N PRO A 417 -33.37 -10.08 3.40
CA PRO A 417 -32.87 -10.99 4.42
C PRO A 417 -32.80 -12.42 3.91
N GLN A 418 -31.68 -13.11 4.21
CA GLN A 418 -31.43 -14.47 3.80
C GLN A 418 -31.12 -15.36 5.01
N SER A 419 -31.48 -16.65 4.91
CA SER A 419 -31.08 -17.68 5.87
C SER A 419 -30.06 -18.59 5.23
N PHE A 420 -28.97 -18.84 5.95
CA PHE A 420 -27.88 -19.68 5.51
C PHE A 420 -27.72 -20.88 6.43
N HIS A 421 -27.44 -22.02 5.81
CA HIS A 421 -27.09 -23.26 6.50
C HIS A 421 -25.92 -23.90 5.75
N TYR A 422 -24.77 -24.00 6.42
CA TYR A 422 -23.58 -24.64 5.87
C TYR A 422 -23.04 -25.67 6.84
N SER A 423 -22.98 -26.94 6.43
CA SER A 423 -22.25 -27.93 7.21
C SER A 423 -20.75 -27.64 7.15
N TRP A 424 -20.02 -28.07 8.17
CA TRP A 424 -18.55 -27.92 8.17
C TRP A 424 -17.89 -28.57 6.97
N LYS A 425 -18.47 -29.70 6.51
CA LYS A 425 -18.01 -30.40 5.30
C LYS A 425 -18.17 -29.54 4.03
N ASP A 426 -19.27 -28.83 3.91
CA ASP A 426 -19.51 -27.92 2.76
C ASP A 426 -18.48 -26.80 2.70
N LEU A 427 -17.97 -26.39 3.85
CA LEU A 427 -16.92 -25.39 4.01
C LEU A 427 -15.50 -25.99 3.94
N GLY A 428 -15.37 -27.32 3.72
CA GLY A 428 -14.06 -27.98 3.65
C GLY A 428 -13.41 -28.24 5.01
N LEU A 429 -14.11 -28.02 6.12
CA LEU A 429 -13.65 -28.28 7.47
C LEU A 429 -13.88 -29.76 7.84
N LYS A 430 -12.96 -30.35 8.60
CA LYS A 430 -12.85 -31.83 8.72
C LYS A 430 -13.63 -32.42 9.88
N ARG A 431 -13.91 -31.66 10.93
CA ARG A 431 -14.60 -32.18 12.12
C ARG A 431 -16.11 -32.12 11.97
N ALA A 432 -16.80 -32.98 12.66
CA ALA A 432 -18.27 -32.99 12.73
C ALA A 432 -18.80 -31.79 13.55
N ASN A 433 -18.05 -31.39 14.57
CA ASN A 433 -18.41 -30.29 15.48
C ASN A 433 -17.24 -29.33 15.69
N TYR A 434 -17.55 -28.06 15.85
CA TYR A 434 -16.65 -27.00 16.28
C TYR A 434 -17.28 -26.17 17.40
N ASN A 435 -16.48 -25.70 18.35
CA ASN A 435 -16.93 -24.67 19.28
C ASN A 435 -16.93 -23.32 18.56
N LEU A 436 -18.08 -22.71 18.50
CA LEU A 436 -18.31 -21.49 17.72
C LEU A 436 -18.36 -20.28 18.64
N ARG A 437 -17.59 -19.24 18.30
CA ARG A 437 -17.63 -17.93 18.93
C ARG A 437 -17.98 -16.86 17.90
N ASP A 438 -18.98 -16.05 18.18
CA ASP A 438 -19.32 -14.86 17.37
C ASP A 438 -18.36 -13.72 17.71
N LEU A 439 -17.64 -13.22 16.69
CA LEU A 439 -16.61 -12.20 16.88
C LEU A 439 -17.16 -10.75 16.82
N TRP A 440 -18.42 -10.60 16.42
CA TRP A 440 -19.11 -9.30 16.52
C TRP A 440 -19.83 -9.14 17.83
N GLU A 441 -20.54 -10.18 18.27
CA GLU A 441 -21.33 -10.17 19.52
C GLU A 441 -20.48 -10.56 20.74
N HIS A 442 -19.25 -11.05 20.53
CA HIS A 442 -18.33 -11.55 21.57
C HIS A 442 -18.91 -12.71 22.39
N GLU A 443 -19.76 -13.54 21.75
CA GLU A 443 -20.51 -14.62 22.42
C GLU A 443 -20.00 -16.00 22.04
N ASP A 444 -19.87 -16.86 23.04
CA ASP A 444 -19.60 -18.29 22.85
C ASP A 444 -20.93 -19.03 22.59
N LEU A 445 -21.09 -19.53 21.38
CA LEU A 445 -22.31 -20.24 20.95
C LEU A 445 -22.28 -21.73 21.23
N GLY A 446 -21.18 -22.23 21.81
CA GLY A 446 -20.96 -23.64 22.13
C GLY A 446 -20.71 -24.52 20.90
N SER A 447 -20.79 -25.83 21.08
CA SER A 447 -20.52 -26.82 20.02
C SER A 447 -21.64 -26.86 18.99
N LYS A 448 -21.26 -26.75 17.70
CA LYS A 448 -22.18 -26.71 16.56
C LYS A 448 -21.76 -27.73 15.49
N GLU A 449 -22.74 -28.32 14.80
CA GLU A 449 -22.56 -29.21 13.65
C GLU A 449 -22.54 -28.49 12.32
N SER A 450 -22.96 -27.23 12.30
CA SER A 450 -23.10 -26.37 11.12
C SER A 450 -23.09 -24.89 11.52
N VAL A 451 -22.91 -24.02 10.54
CA VAL A 451 -23.25 -22.58 10.65
C VAL A 451 -24.68 -22.40 10.18
N GLU A 452 -25.54 -21.93 11.08
CA GLU A 452 -26.92 -21.56 10.78
C GLU A 452 -27.14 -20.11 11.19
N ILE A 453 -27.49 -19.25 10.23
CA ILE A 453 -27.68 -17.85 10.51
C ILE A 453 -28.68 -17.20 9.55
N LYS A 454 -29.45 -16.26 10.08
CA LYS A 454 -30.26 -15.34 9.29
C LYS A 454 -29.60 -13.96 9.29
N LEU A 455 -29.22 -13.47 8.12
CA LEU A 455 -28.59 -12.17 7.95
C LEU A 455 -29.57 -11.16 7.32
N PRO A 456 -29.53 -9.91 7.77
CA PRO A 456 -30.27 -8.82 7.11
C PRO A 456 -29.73 -8.57 5.70
N PRO A 457 -30.38 -7.70 4.91
CA PRO A 457 -29.85 -7.23 3.62
C PRO A 457 -28.42 -6.73 3.80
N HIS A 458 -27.50 -7.16 2.93
CA HIS A 458 -26.09 -6.79 2.92
C HIS A 458 -25.33 -7.06 4.23
N GLY A 459 -25.92 -7.87 5.13
CA GLY A 459 -25.35 -8.19 6.44
C GLY A 459 -24.31 -9.29 6.41
N SER A 460 -23.51 -9.37 7.46
CA SER A 460 -22.50 -10.39 7.65
C SER A 460 -22.40 -10.89 9.08
N ALA A 461 -21.79 -12.08 9.22
CA ALA A 461 -21.33 -12.60 10.50
C ALA A 461 -19.95 -13.20 10.34
N ILE A 462 -19.16 -13.20 11.40
CA ILE A 462 -17.86 -13.84 11.43
C ILE A 462 -17.68 -14.61 12.73
N TYR A 463 -17.17 -15.81 12.61
CA TYR A 463 -17.02 -16.75 13.72
C TYR A 463 -15.60 -17.29 13.80
N TRP A 464 -15.16 -17.57 15.00
CA TRP A 464 -14.07 -18.51 15.23
C TRP A 464 -14.66 -19.88 15.52
N ALA A 465 -14.43 -20.83 14.62
CA ALA A 465 -14.78 -22.25 14.77
C ALA A 465 -13.54 -22.99 15.31
N SER A 466 -13.45 -23.14 16.64
CA SER A 466 -12.31 -23.77 17.31
C SER A 466 -12.48 -25.26 17.46
N GLU A 467 -11.35 -25.98 17.53
CA GLU A 467 -11.31 -27.44 17.66
C GLU A 467 -11.29 -27.90 19.11
N ARG A 468 -11.17 -27.00 20.07
CA ARG A 468 -11.02 -27.26 21.51
C ARG A 468 -12.27 -26.90 22.29
#